data_c1e43fbbf2581f49fc7ecb317b628f27
#
_entry.id   c1e43fbbf2581f49fc7ecb317b628f27
#
_cell.length_a   1.000
_cell.length_b   1.000
_cell.length_c   1.000
_cell.angle_alpha   90.00
_cell.angle_beta   90.00
_cell.angle_gamma   90.00
#
_symmetry.space_group_name_H-M   'P 1'
#
loop_
_entity.id
_entity.type
_entity.pdbx_description
1 polymer ?
#
loop_
_entity_poly.entity_id
_entity_poly.type
_entity_poly.pdbx_seq_one_letter_code
_entity_poly.pdbx_strand_id
1 'polypeptide(L)'
;MKTVEIPFGFFACLLVNVHAANDPDVSVLAKIAEEALTNTSINACDETNTNNSFIYCYGRLLAAVNVHNLFQDSKSFVDMPLKFDPEVIQEEFNRRFGEYELQAINRSALQAFVDENFESAGNELEDCQLEGWNEHPPKLMKIQDSMLRDWALKLNAIWKLLCRKMKPNQNPKRTSLIHIPEEFIVPGGRFREFYYWDAYWIVKGLAASGLHSTIKKMITNFVTVVDRYGFIPNGGRIYYLGRSQPPLLIPMVYEYYELTRDLAFVNKILPTLIREYEFWQNNRVINVSDDKGNTFSVFHYHSKCNVPRPESFLADIIHASRLPAHERPKFYMNIASGAESGWDFSSRWLKDGHKIETIETTDIIPIDLNAFICWNLDILQYLLRNTGNPLKSKTLRDKREILRQAMFHVFYNDTEGAWFDYNLRTKSHNFNFYPSIVVPLFGECYQPLNLARPQQIVNYLNKMGVYNYPGGVPTSLIKDTKQQWDFPNGWSPTNHMIIEGMRKSSNPVVQEQAYRLAKKWVLGNFKVFQETGHMWEKYDVNGTAPQPGSGGEYLVQDGFGWSNGVILDLLTTYHERMRIEPGDLMPNNNASATNNNGSTTGSASERMHSKSITPLIPIIISILYTYLLTR
;
A
#
# COMPACT_ATOMS: atom_id res chain seq x y z
N MET A 1 -34.24 -23.39 0.16
CA MET A 1 -32.84 -23.21 0.54
C MET A 1 -31.98 -23.99 -0.45
N LYS A 2 -31.45 -23.32 -1.45
CA LYS A 2 -30.43 -23.89 -2.35
C LYS A 2 -29.16 -23.11 -2.09
N THR A 3 -28.17 -23.77 -1.54
CA THR A 3 -26.81 -23.31 -1.40
C THR A 3 -26.25 -22.98 -2.78
N VAL A 4 -25.92 -21.74 -3.01
CA VAL A 4 -25.16 -21.31 -4.19
C VAL A 4 -23.70 -21.57 -3.87
N GLU A 5 -23.18 -22.71 -4.32
CA GLU A 5 -21.76 -22.96 -4.40
C GLU A 5 -21.21 -22.09 -5.54
N ILE A 6 -20.36 -21.14 -5.20
CA ILE A 6 -19.56 -20.40 -6.17
C ILE A 6 -18.39 -21.31 -6.55
N PRO A 7 -18.26 -21.75 -7.79
CA PRO A 7 -17.13 -22.58 -8.18
C PRO A 7 -15.85 -21.76 -8.14
N PHE A 8 -14.87 -22.22 -7.35
CA PHE A 8 -13.48 -21.79 -7.48
C PHE A 8 -12.96 -22.22 -8.86
N GLY A 9 -13.11 -21.33 -9.84
CA GLY A 9 -12.48 -21.51 -11.15
C GLY A 9 -10.99 -21.29 -11.03
N PHE A 10 -10.23 -22.37 -11.11
CA PHE A 10 -8.80 -22.33 -11.38
C PHE A 10 -8.57 -21.69 -12.76
N PHE A 11 -8.28 -20.39 -12.78
CA PHE A 11 -7.60 -19.80 -13.93
C PHE A 11 -6.13 -20.24 -13.83
N ALA A 12 -5.78 -21.28 -14.58
CA ALA A 12 -4.40 -21.56 -14.94
C ALA A 12 -3.92 -20.40 -15.83
N CYS A 13 -3.40 -19.35 -15.20
CA CYS A 13 -2.71 -18.28 -15.88
C CYS A 13 -1.45 -18.90 -16.50
N LEU A 14 -1.32 -18.81 -17.80
CA LEU A 14 -0.07 -19.04 -18.51
C LEU A 14 1.01 -18.20 -17.84
N LEU A 15 1.86 -18.85 -17.05
CA LEU A 15 3.07 -18.29 -16.47
C LEU A 15 4.01 -17.92 -17.62
N VAL A 16 3.94 -16.69 -18.08
CA VAL A 16 5.03 -16.10 -18.84
C VAL A 16 6.14 -15.85 -17.82
N ASN A 17 7.16 -16.70 -17.86
CA ASN A 17 8.43 -16.48 -17.16
C ASN A 17 9.07 -15.19 -17.68
N VAL A 18 8.80 -14.07 -17.04
CA VAL A 18 9.39 -12.75 -17.37
C VAL A 18 10.80 -12.59 -16.78
N HIS A 19 11.30 -13.56 -16.03
CA HIS A 19 12.59 -13.47 -15.30
C HIS A 19 13.73 -14.34 -15.86
N ALA A 20 13.66 -14.87 -17.06
CA ALA A 20 14.60 -15.93 -17.48
C ALA A 20 15.84 -15.49 -18.30
N ALA A 21 16.05 -14.20 -18.60
CA ALA A 21 17.14 -13.82 -19.52
C ALA A 21 18.29 -12.98 -18.92
N ASN A 22 18.16 -12.42 -17.71
CA ASN A 22 19.17 -11.53 -17.10
C ASN A 22 19.31 -11.67 -15.57
N ASP A 23 18.80 -12.73 -14.95
CA ASP A 23 18.99 -12.92 -13.50
C ASP A 23 20.42 -13.40 -13.23
N PRO A 24 21.07 -12.88 -12.15
CA PRO A 24 22.42 -13.29 -11.78
C PRO A 24 22.48 -14.80 -11.47
N ASP A 25 23.64 -15.42 -11.76
CA ASP A 25 23.91 -16.80 -11.37
C ASP A 25 23.75 -17.00 -9.85
N VAL A 26 23.30 -18.17 -9.42
CA VAL A 26 23.15 -18.59 -8.03
C VAL A 26 24.43 -18.31 -7.21
N SER A 27 25.62 -18.49 -7.79
CA SER A 27 26.92 -18.21 -7.15
C SER A 27 27.09 -16.71 -6.83
N VAL A 28 26.62 -15.83 -7.72
CA VAL A 28 26.65 -14.37 -7.50
C VAL A 28 25.69 -13.98 -6.38
N LEU A 29 24.46 -14.51 -6.41
CA LEU A 29 23.45 -14.25 -5.38
C LEU A 29 23.90 -14.77 -4.01
N ALA A 30 24.49 -15.98 -3.96
CA ALA A 30 25.05 -16.56 -2.74
C ALA A 30 26.12 -15.65 -2.13
N LYS A 31 27.06 -15.17 -2.94
CA LYS A 31 28.11 -14.25 -2.48
C LYS A 31 27.54 -12.97 -1.89
N ILE A 32 26.52 -12.37 -2.52
CA ILE A 32 25.89 -11.12 -2.02
C ILE A 32 25.15 -11.38 -0.71
N ALA A 33 24.45 -12.51 -0.62
CA ALA A 33 23.76 -12.91 0.60
C ALA A 33 24.76 -13.14 1.75
N GLU A 34 25.90 -13.81 1.51
CA GLU A 34 26.93 -14.02 2.50
C GLU A 34 27.62 -12.72 2.93
N GLU A 35 27.91 -11.81 2.00
CA GLU A 35 28.42 -10.47 2.33
C GLU A 35 27.49 -9.72 3.28
N ALA A 36 26.15 -9.81 3.08
CA ALA A 36 25.19 -9.19 3.98
C ALA A 36 25.22 -9.82 5.39
N LEU A 37 25.46 -11.14 5.50
CA LEU A 37 25.54 -11.85 6.78
C LEU A 37 26.87 -11.62 7.53
N THR A 38 27.94 -11.24 6.86
CA THR A 38 29.26 -10.97 7.47
C THR A 38 29.41 -9.52 7.92
N ASN A 39 28.41 -8.67 7.73
CA ASN A 39 28.43 -7.30 8.23
C ASN A 39 28.57 -7.29 9.76
N THR A 40 29.51 -6.53 10.30
CA THR A 40 29.80 -6.46 11.74
C THR A 40 28.68 -5.78 12.56
N SER A 41 27.74 -5.12 11.90
CA SER A 41 26.63 -4.41 12.54
C SER A 41 25.35 -4.61 11.70
N ILE A 42 24.72 -5.79 11.83
CA ILE A 42 23.47 -6.09 11.16
C ILE A 42 22.32 -5.37 11.85
N ASN A 43 21.55 -4.61 11.07
CA ASN A 43 20.26 -4.07 11.47
C ASN A 43 19.20 -4.64 10.50
N ALA A 44 18.55 -5.71 10.90
CA ALA A 44 17.50 -6.37 10.09
C ALA A 44 16.09 -6.11 10.63
N CYS A 45 15.89 -6.35 11.92
CA CYS A 45 14.66 -6.07 12.66
C CYS A 45 15.04 -5.69 14.10
N ASP A 46 14.07 -5.65 15.02
CA ASP A 46 14.38 -5.38 16.44
C ASP A 46 14.75 -6.69 17.16
N GLU A 47 16.06 -6.97 17.24
CA GLU A 47 16.59 -8.18 17.88
C GLU A 47 16.39 -8.20 19.41
N THR A 48 16.20 -7.01 20.03
CA THR A 48 15.99 -6.91 21.49
C THR A 48 14.62 -7.42 21.93
N ASN A 49 13.66 -7.44 21.00
CA ASN A 49 12.27 -7.83 21.24
C ASN A 49 11.86 -9.14 20.54
N THR A 50 12.82 -9.87 19.95
CA THR A 50 12.56 -11.11 19.20
C THR A 50 13.51 -12.22 19.60
N ASN A 51 12.99 -13.47 19.71
CA ASN A 51 13.79 -14.65 20.07
C ASN A 51 14.07 -15.57 18.86
N ASN A 52 13.62 -15.19 17.65
CA ASN A 52 13.70 -15.99 16.42
C ASN A 52 14.08 -15.14 15.20
N SER A 53 14.73 -14.00 15.45
CA SER A 53 15.22 -13.10 14.41
C SER A 53 16.21 -13.77 13.46
N PHE A 54 17.04 -14.70 13.96
CA PHE A 54 18.01 -15.47 13.19
C PHE A 54 17.37 -16.49 12.22
N ILE A 55 16.05 -16.73 12.32
CA ILE A 55 15.27 -17.49 11.35
C ILE A 55 14.58 -16.56 10.34
N TYR A 56 13.94 -15.49 10.84
CA TYR A 56 12.97 -14.69 10.08
C TYR A 56 13.51 -13.33 9.61
N CYS A 57 14.58 -12.80 10.22
CA CYS A 57 15.09 -11.48 9.88
C CYS A 57 16.45 -11.53 9.17
N TYR A 58 17.30 -12.49 9.50
CA TYR A 58 18.63 -12.70 8.90
C TYR A 58 19.08 -14.13 9.14
N GLY A 59 20.17 -14.54 8.52
CA GLY A 59 20.80 -15.85 8.77
C GLY A 59 20.92 -16.72 7.52
N ARG A 60 21.75 -17.77 7.65
CA ARG A 60 22.09 -18.66 6.52
C ARG A 60 20.88 -19.44 6.00
N LEU A 61 19.94 -19.82 6.87
CA LEU A 61 18.73 -20.54 6.44
C LEU A 61 17.89 -19.65 5.53
N LEU A 62 17.60 -18.40 5.94
CA LEU A 62 16.88 -17.43 5.13
C LEU A 62 17.58 -17.18 3.78
N ALA A 63 18.90 -16.99 3.82
CA ALA A 63 19.72 -16.79 2.63
C ALA A 63 19.66 -18.01 1.69
N ALA A 64 19.83 -19.24 2.21
CA ALA A 64 19.78 -20.47 1.43
C ALA A 64 18.43 -20.63 0.71
N VAL A 65 17.32 -20.47 1.44
CA VAL A 65 15.96 -20.60 0.89
C VAL A 65 15.75 -19.63 -0.28
N ASN A 66 16.21 -18.39 -0.16
CA ASN A 66 16.04 -17.35 -1.17
C ASN A 66 17.02 -17.51 -2.35
N VAL A 67 18.28 -17.81 -2.10
CA VAL A 67 19.30 -18.05 -3.15
C VAL A 67 18.91 -19.23 -4.05
N HIS A 68 18.34 -20.29 -3.47
CA HIS A 68 17.83 -21.43 -4.22
C HIS A 68 16.40 -21.23 -4.75
N ASN A 69 15.81 -20.05 -4.55
CA ASN A 69 14.46 -19.71 -5.02
C ASN A 69 13.45 -20.85 -4.73
N LEU A 70 13.36 -21.28 -3.45
CA LEU A 70 12.41 -22.33 -3.07
C LEU A 70 10.96 -21.86 -3.20
N PHE A 71 10.72 -20.57 -3.03
CA PHE A 71 9.42 -19.91 -3.17
C PHE A 71 9.54 -18.75 -4.16
N GLN A 72 8.56 -18.60 -5.03
CA GLN A 72 8.49 -17.47 -5.99
C GLN A 72 8.39 -16.10 -5.29
N ASP A 73 7.85 -16.08 -4.09
CA ASP A 73 7.70 -14.92 -3.22
C ASP A 73 8.45 -15.19 -1.91
N SER A 74 9.49 -14.40 -1.63
CA SER A 74 10.30 -14.50 -0.40
C SER A 74 9.44 -14.44 0.87
N LYS A 75 8.33 -13.69 0.85
CA LYS A 75 7.40 -13.58 1.98
C LYS A 75 6.79 -14.92 2.37
N SER A 76 6.61 -15.83 1.42
CA SER A 76 6.05 -17.16 1.70
C SER A 76 6.82 -17.92 2.78
N PHE A 77 8.16 -17.87 2.75
CA PHE A 77 9.00 -18.53 3.74
C PHE A 77 8.93 -17.87 5.12
N VAL A 78 9.08 -16.55 5.18
CA VAL A 78 9.11 -15.82 6.46
C VAL A 78 7.76 -15.73 7.17
N ASP A 79 6.68 -16.15 6.49
CA ASP A 79 5.34 -16.30 7.04
C ASP A 79 5.03 -17.71 7.56
N MET A 80 5.94 -18.68 7.37
CA MET A 80 5.73 -20.07 7.80
C MET A 80 6.04 -20.23 9.29
N PRO A 81 5.09 -20.70 10.13
CA PRO A 81 5.37 -21.03 11.53
C PRO A 81 6.32 -22.22 11.67
N LEU A 82 7.04 -22.28 12.78
CA LEU A 82 7.97 -23.36 13.11
C LEU A 82 7.23 -24.53 13.78
N LYS A 83 7.54 -25.77 13.39
CA LYS A 83 7.08 -26.97 14.08
C LYS A 83 7.81 -27.23 15.38
N PHE A 84 9.07 -26.77 15.48
CA PHE A 84 9.95 -26.93 16.63
C PHE A 84 10.45 -25.56 17.12
N ASP A 85 11.18 -25.53 18.25
CA ASP A 85 11.77 -24.29 18.72
C ASP A 85 12.88 -23.81 17.76
N PRO A 86 13.06 -22.49 17.61
CA PRO A 86 13.94 -21.94 16.58
C PRO A 86 15.39 -22.38 16.72
N GLU A 87 15.88 -22.60 17.94
CA GLU A 87 17.22 -23.09 18.22
C GLU A 87 17.42 -24.52 17.68
N VAL A 88 16.43 -25.40 17.86
CA VAL A 88 16.45 -26.79 17.34
C VAL A 88 16.52 -26.81 15.81
N ILE A 89 15.74 -25.93 15.16
CA ILE A 89 15.74 -25.81 13.69
C ILE A 89 17.10 -25.28 13.19
N GLN A 90 17.67 -24.30 13.88
CA GLN A 90 18.96 -23.73 13.52
C GLN A 90 20.10 -24.74 13.68
N GLU A 91 20.08 -25.53 14.77
CA GLU A 91 21.06 -26.61 15.01
C GLU A 91 20.96 -27.69 13.95
N GLU A 92 19.73 -28.12 13.61
CA GLU A 92 19.52 -29.14 12.57
C GLU A 92 19.90 -28.63 11.16
N PHE A 93 19.64 -27.35 10.85
CA PHE A 93 20.12 -26.74 9.61
C PHE A 93 21.65 -26.72 9.55
N ASN A 94 22.31 -26.33 10.61
CA ASN A 94 23.77 -26.30 10.68
C ASN A 94 24.37 -27.71 10.56
N ARG A 95 23.74 -28.71 11.17
CA ARG A 95 24.16 -30.13 11.09
C ARG A 95 24.08 -30.68 9.67
N ARG A 96 23.03 -30.31 8.91
CA ARG A 96 22.81 -30.80 7.53
C ARG A 96 23.60 -30.01 6.48
N PHE A 97 23.72 -28.69 6.68
CA PHE A 97 24.17 -27.79 5.62
C PHE A 97 25.31 -26.85 6.05
N GLY A 98 25.78 -26.90 7.29
CA GLY A 98 26.77 -25.95 7.80
C GLY A 98 28.11 -25.98 7.09
N GLU A 99 28.52 -27.14 6.59
CA GLU A 99 29.80 -27.34 5.89
C GLU A 99 29.74 -26.94 4.40
N TYR A 100 28.55 -26.66 3.84
CA TYR A 100 28.39 -26.32 2.42
C TYR A 100 28.38 -24.81 2.22
N GLU A 101 29.02 -24.34 1.16
CA GLU A 101 28.76 -23.00 0.61
C GLU A 101 27.30 -22.87 0.21
N LEU A 102 26.69 -21.67 0.32
CA LEU A 102 25.24 -21.49 0.04
C LEU A 102 24.84 -22.04 -1.34
N GLN A 103 25.63 -21.77 -2.40
CA GLN A 103 25.35 -22.24 -3.76
C GLN A 103 25.49 -23.74 -3.92
N ALA A 104 26.23 -24.43 -3.04
CA ALA A 104 26.46 -25.86 -3.08
C ALA A 104 25.39 -26.69 -2.34
N ILE A 105 24.48 -26.05 -1.62
CA ILE A 105 23.37 -26.73 -0.92
C ILE A 105 22.44 -27.35 -1.96
N ASN A 106 22.13 -28.64 -1.78
CA ASN A 106 21.19 -29.31 -2.67
C ASN A 106 19.76 -28.78 -2.46
N ARG A 107 19.16 -28.24 -3.53
CA ARG A 107 17.83 -27.61 -3.50
C ARG A 107 16.74 -28.56 -2.99
N SER A 108 16.74 -29.84 -3.42
CA SER A 108 15.72 -30.81 -2.99
C SER A 108 15.88 -31.20 -1.52
N ALA A 109 17.11 -31.31 -1.04
CA ALA A 109 17.38 -31.57 0.38
C ALA A 109 16.98 -30.37 1.26
N LEU A 110 17.20 -29.13 0.77
CA LEU A 110 16.78 -27.93 1.46
C LEU A 110 15.24 -27.80 1.49
N GLN A 111 14.55 -28.16 0.38
CA GLN A 111 13.09 -28.18 0.35
C GLN A 111 12.54 -29.19 1.36
N ALA A 112 13.08 -30.43 1.40
CA ALA A 112 12.70 -31.43 2.37
C ALA A 112 12.90 -30.95 3.83
N PHE A 113 14.02 -30.27 4.10
CA PHE A 113 14.27 -29.66 5.40
C PHE A 113 13.18 -28.63 5.79
N VAL A 114 12.77 -27.76 4.85
CA VAL A 114 11.70 -26.78 5.10
C VAL A 114 10.37 -27.49 5.35
N ASP A 115 10.02 -28.47 4.54
CA ASP A 115 8.77 -29.24 4.69
C ASP A 115 8.70 -30.02 6.02
N GLU A 116 9.84 -30.50 6.53
CA GLU A 116 9.94 -31.18 7.83
C GLU A 116 9.78 -30.24 9.01
N ASN A 117 10.29 -29.02 8.93
CA ASN A 117 10.49 -28.12 10.07
C ASN A 117 9.49 -26.95 10.14
N PHE A 118 8.79 -26.64 9.04
CA PHE A 118 7.88 -25.51 8.97
C PHE A 118 6.45 -25.95 8.67
N GLU A 119 5.47 -25.17 9.13
CA GLU A 119 4.06 -25.29 8.78
C GLU A 119 3.72 -24.36 7.62
N SER A 120 2.53 -24.53 7.03
CA SER A 120 2.07 -23.63 5.96
C SER A 120 1.87 -22.20 6.47
N ALA A 121 2.22 -21.23 5.65
CA ALA A 121 2.04 -19.80 5.96
C ALA A 121 0.58 -19.47 6.26
N GLY A 122 0.34 -18.72 7.34
CA GLY A 122 -0.99 -18.35 7.82
C GLY A 122 -1.66 -19.39 8.72
N ASN A 123 -1.01 -20.53 9.02
CA ASN A 123 -1.59 -21.55 9.89
C ASN A 123 -1.79 -21.08 11.34
N GLU A 124 -1.18 -19.98 11.76
CA GLU A 124 -1.36 -19.32 13.05
C GLU A 124 -2.65 -18.51 13.18
N LEU A 125 -3.37 -18.33 12.10
CA LEU A 125 -4.62 -17.56 12.04
C LEU A 125 -5.83 -18.46 11.78
N GLU A 126 -6.98 -17.98 12.22
CA GLU A 126 -8.29 -18.54 11.87
C GLU A 126 -9.28 -17.45 11.51
N ASP A 127 -10.31 -17.83 10.78
CA ASP A 127 -11.40 -16.93 10.41
C ASP A 127 -12.15 -16.47 11.66
N CYS A 128 -12.65 -15.23 11.63
CA CYS A 128 -13.47 -14.69 12.71
C CYS A 128 -14.88 -14.33 12.27
N GLN A 129 -15.76 -14.14 13.25
CA GLN A 129 -17.12 -13.66 13.02
C GLN A 129 -17.21 -12.21 13.45
N LEU A 130 -17.70 -11.35 12.54
CA LEU A 130 -17.85 -9.93 12.80
C LEU A 130 -19.04 -9.66 13.71
N GLU A 131 -18.77 -9.21 14.92
CA GLU A 131 -19.79 -8.80 15.88
C GLU A 131 -20.62 -7.64 15.33
N GLY A 132 -21.95 -7.79 15.34
CA GLY A 132 -22.87 -6.78 14.82
C GLY A 132 -22.92 -6.67 13.29
N TRP A 133 -22.35 -7.63 12.56
CA TRP A 133 -22.48 -7.64 11.10
C TRP A 133 -23.96 -7.71 10.66
N ASN A 134 -24.32 -6.81 9.75
CA ASN A 134 -25.66 -6.72 9.18
C ASN A 134 -25.58 -6.87 7.66
N GLU A 135 -26.47 -7.69 7.08
CA GLU A 135 -26.57 -7.87 5.63
C GLU A 135 -26.97 -6.56 4.90
N HIS A 136 -27.78 -5.74 5.57
CA HIS A 136 -28.32 -4.48 5.05
C HIS A 136 -27.97 -3.30 5.98
N PRO A 137 -26.70 -2.85 6.02
CA PRO A 137 -26.29 -1.76 6.90
C PRO A 137 -27.06 -0.47 6.58
N PRO A 138 -27.60 0.25 7.59
CA PRO A 138 -28.47 1.40 7.37
C PRO A 138 -27.86 2.51 6.50
N LYS A 139 -26.53 2.72 6.57
CA LYS A 139 -25.86 3.72 5.73
C LYS A 139 -25.82 3.28 4.27
N LEU A 140 -25.56 2.00 3.98
CA LEU A 140 -25.51 1.47 2.62
C LEU A 140 -26.89 1.46 1.98
N MET A 141 -27.94 1.23 2.77
CA MET A 141 -29.34 1.27 2.28
C MET A 141 -29.79 2.66 1.84
N LYS A 142 -29.06 3.73 2.22
CA LYS A 142 -29.34 5.10 1.75
C LYS A 142 -28.84 5.37 0.32
N ILE A 143 -27.97 4.53 -0.22
CA ILE A 143 -27.45 4.68 -1.59
C ILE A 143 -28.63 4.58 -2.56
N GLN A 144 -28.88 5.65 -3.31
CA GLN A 144 -30.10 5.75 -4.14
C GLN A 144 -30.03 4.91 -5.40
N ASP A 145 -28.88 4.82 -6.05
CA ASP A 145 -28.69 3.96 -7.21
C ASP A 145 -28.70 2.49 -6.79
N SER A 146 -29.63 1.72 -7.35
CA SER A 146 -29.82 0.31 -6.95
C SER A 146 -28.64 -0.59 -7.30
N MET A 147 -28.00 -0.38 -8.46
CA MET A 147 -26.86 -1.20 -8.89
C MET A 147 -25.64 -0.94 -8.00
N LEU A 148 -25.38 0.33 -7.66
CA LEU A 148 -24.30 0.70 -6.76
C LEU A 148 -24.58 0.26 -5.32
N ARG A 149 -25.84 0.29 -4.87
CA ARG A 149 -26.25 -0.24 -3.57
C ARG A 149 -26.04 -1.75 -3.49
N ASP A 150 -26.47 -2.50 -4.50
CA ASP A 150 -26.29 -3.95 -4.55
C ASP A 150 -24.81 -4.33 -4.56
N TRP A 151 -23.97 -3.55 -5.26
CA TRP A 151 -22.54 -3.71 -5.21
C TRP A 151 -21.97 -3.40 -3.81
N ALA A 152 -22.38 -2.31 -3.18
CA ALA A 152 -21.98 -1.97 -1.81
C ALA A 152 -22.31 -3.09 -0.80
N LEU A 153 -23.46 -3.75 -0.95
CA LEU A 153 -23.83 -4.90 -0.12
C LEU A 153 -22.93 -6.12 -0.37
N LYS A 154 -22.50 -6.36 -1.61
CA LYS A 154 -21.48 -7.38 -1.92
C LYS A 154 -20.13 -7.05 -1.27
N LEU A 155 -19.69 -5.79 -1.34
CA LEU A 155 -18.46 -5.35 -0.67
C LEU A 155 -18.55 -5.48 0.86
N ASN A 156 -19.71 -5.18 1.44
CA ASN A 156 -19.97 -5.41 2.87
C ASN A 156 -19.80 -6.89 3.26
N ALA A 157 -20.20 -7.82 2.39
CA ALA A 157 -20.04 -9.25 2.64
C ALA A 157 -18.56 -9.70 2.62
N ILE A 158 -17.69 -9.02 1.87
CA ILE A 158 -16.24 -9.32 1.79
C ILE A 158 -15.56 -9.16 3.15
N TRP A 159 -16.03 -8.26 4.03
CA TRP A 159 -15.45 -8.11 5.36
C TRP A 159 -15.39 -9.43 6.15
N LYS A 160 -16.37 -10.33 5.99
CA LYS A 160 -16.36 -11.67 6.62
C LYS A 160 -15.22 -12.56 6.11
N LEU A 161 -14.85 -12.39 4.83
CA LEU A 161 -13.75 -13.15 4.22
C LEU A 161 -12.37 -12.64 4.63
N LEU A 162 -12.28 -11.37 5.04
CA LEU A 162 -11.03 -10.71 5.45
C LEU A 162 -10.82 -10.71 6.98
N CYS A 163 -11.81 -11.16 7.76
CA CYS A 163 -11.72 -11.18 9.22
C CYS A 163 -10.84 -12.32 9.69
N ARG A 164 -9.84 -12.01 10.53
CA ARG A 164 -8.90 -12.98 11.12
C ARG A 164 -8.75 -12.74 12.62
N LYS A 165 -8.44 -13.82 13.33
CA LYS A 165 -7.96 -13.78 14.71
C LYS A 165 -6.84 -14.80 14.89
N MET A 166 -6.02 -14.59 15.90
CA MET A 166 -4.99 -15.55 16.24
C MET A 166 -5.60 -16.81 16.85
N LYS A 167 -5.10 -17.99 16.44
CA LYS A 167 -5.45 -19.24 17.10
C LYS A 167 -4.99 -19.21 18.55
N PRO A 168 -5.75 -19.80 19.49
CA PRO A 168 -5.36 -19.87 20.89
C PRO A 168 -4.07 -20.71 21.07
N ASN A 169 -3.34 -20.45 22.15
CA ASN A 169 -2.15 -21.21 22.56
C ASN A 169 -0.98 -21.24 21.56
N GLN A 170 -0.88 -20.25 20.68
CA GLN A 170 0.29 -20.10 19.82
C GLN A 170 1.55 -19.85 20.65
N ASN A 171 2.65 -20.55 20.31
CA ASN A 171 3.95 -20.27 20.89
C ASN A 171 4.60 -19.07 20.17
N PRO A 172 4.77 -17.90 20.82
CA PRO A 172 5.34 -16.72 20.18
C PRO A 172 6.76 -16.91 19.63
N LYS A 173 7.51 -17.90 20.12
CA LYS A 173 8.85 -18.21 19.62
C LYS A 173 8.82 -18.91 18.26
N ARG A 174 7.70 -19.53 17.89
CA ARG A 174 7.57 -20.38 16.71
C ARG A 174 6.89 -19.69 15.51
N THR A 175 6.69 -18.38 15.59
CA THR A 175 6.06 -17.62 14.51
C THR A 175 6.73 -16.26 14.32
N SER A 176 6.71 -15.76 13.11
CA SER A 176 7.05 -14.35 12.82
C SER A 176 5.89 -13.40 13.14
N LEU A 177 4.66 -13.91 13.35
CA LEU A 177 3.48 -13.10 13.61
C LEU A 177 3.57 -12.41 14.97
N ILE A 178 3.35 -11.10 15.00
CA ILE A 178 3.27 -10.31 16.23
C ILE A 178 1.94 -10.62 16.91
N HIS A 179 2.02 -11.07 18.18
CA HIS A 179 0.83 -11.41 18.96
C HIS A 179 -0.01 -10.15 19.25
N ILE A 180 -1.30 -10.22 18.90
CA ILE A 180 -2.33 -9.21 19.16
C ILE A 180 -3.56 -9.87 19.78
N PRO A 181 -4.29 -9.18 20.70
CA PRO A 181 -5.35 -9.81 21.50
C PRO A 181 -6.69 -9.95 20.78
N GLU A 182 -6.98 -9.08 19.80
CA GLU A 182 -8.31 -8.97 19.22
C GLU A 182 -8.32 -9.40 17.74
N GLU A 183 -9.51 -9.67 17.21
CA GLU A 183 -9.73 -9.89 15.80
C GLU A 183 -9.42 -8.63 14.96
N PHE A 184 -9.09 -8.83 13.69
CA PHE A 184 -8.72 -7.77 12.77
C PHE A 184 -9.09 -8.12 11.33
N ILE A 185 -9.11 -7.11 10.47
CA ILE A 185 -9.31 -7.26 9.03
C ILE A 185 -7.94 -7.22 8.35
N VAL A 186 -7.63 -8.26 7.54
CA VAL A 186 -6.43 -8.27 6.70
C VAL A 186 -6.67 -7.51 5.39
N PRO A 187 -5.62 -6.97 4.74
CA PRO A 187 -5.78 -6.35 3.42
C PRO A 187 -6.30 -7.32 2.36
N GLY A 188 -5.80 -8.56 2.32
CA GLY A 188 -6.22 -9.59 1.38
C GLY A 188 -5.04 -10.26 0.65
N GLY A 189 -5.31 -11.34 -0.08
CA GLY A 189 -4.32 -12.07 -0.84
C GLY A 189 -3.14 -12.57 -0.01
N ARG A 190 -1.91 -12.20 -0.41
CA ARG A 190 -0.67 -12.55 0.30
C ARG A 190 -0.49 -11.83 1.65
N PHE A 191 -1.25 -10.77 1.92
CA PHE A 191 -1.17 -9.94 3.12
C PHE A 191 -2.09 -10.50 4.21
N ARG A 192 -1.59 -11.44 5.00
CA ARG A 192 -2.35 -12.25 5.97
C ARG A 192 -2.26 -11.76 7.41
N GLU A 193 -1.54 -10.66 7.67
CA GLU A 193 -1.41 -9.96 8.95
C GLU A 193 -2.06 -8.57 8.87
N PHE A 194 -2.11 -7.83 10.00
CA PHE A 194 -2.50 -6.42 9.93
C PHE A 194 -1.43 -5.61 9.21
N TYR A 195 -1.86 -4.57 8.51
CA TYR A 195 -0.97 -3.53 7.95
C TYR A 195 -1.39 -2.17 8.46
N TYR A 196 -0.38 -1.32 8.78
CA TYR A 196 -0.64 -0.13 9.57
C TYR A 196 -1.48 0.89 8.81
N TRP A 197 -1.02 1.42 7.69
CA TRP A 197 -1.73 2.50 7.01
C TRP A 197 -2.97 2.01 6.27
N ASP A 198 -2.97 0.78 5.75
CA ASP A 198 -4.12 0.12 5.11
C ASP A 198 -5.35 0.14 6.01
N ALA A 199 -5.12 -0.09 7.31
CA ALA A 199 -6.17 -0.12 8.30
C ALA A 199 -7.01 1.16 8.36
N TYR A 200 -6.47 2.32 7.98
CA TYR A 200 -7.25 3.56 7.96
C TYR A 200 -8.42 3.47 6.96
N TRP A 201 -8.17 3.04 5.73
CA TRP A 201 -9.22 2.89 4.72
C TRP A 201 -10.14 1.70 5.00
N ILE A 202 -9.61 0.63 5.60
CA ILE A 202 -10.44 -0.46 6.13
C ILE A 202 -11.41 0.09 7.19
N VAL A 203 -10.94 0.90 8.13
CA VAL A 203 -11.78 1.58 9.15
C VAL A 203 -12.86 2.44 8.50
N LYS A 204 -12.55 3.19 7.44
CA LYS A 204 -13.54 3.96 6.67
C LYS A 204 -14.67 3.07 6.13
N GLY A 205 -14.31 1.92 5.56
CA GLY A 205 -15.29 0.96 5.04
C GLY A 205 -16.10 0.27 6.15
N LEU A 206 -15.47 -0.11 7.25
CA LEU A 206 -16.15 -0.67 8.42
C LEU A 206 -17.13 0.35 9.05
N ALA A 207 -16.77 1.64 9.04
CA ALA A 207 -17.63 2.74 9.49
C ALA A 207 -18.87 2.92 8.59
N ALA A 208 -18.72 2.74 7.27
CA ALA A 208 -19.82 2.71 6.32
C ALA A 208 -20.73 1.49 6.56
N SER A 209 -20.15 0.35 6.92
CA SER A 209 -20.84 -0.91 7.23
C SER A 209 -21.43 -0.96 8.66
N GLY A 210 -21.13 0.03 9.54
CA GLY A 210 -21.63 0.08 10.91
C GLY A 210 -20.90 -0.86 11.89
N LEU A 211 -19.73 -1.38 11.53
CA LEU A 211 -18.95 -2.36 12.31
C LEU A 211 -18.04 -1.68 13.35
N HIS A 212 -18.63 -0.89 14.24
CA HIS A 212 -17.91 -0.08 15.22
C HIS A 212 -17.12 -0.91 16.23
N SER A 213 -17.62 -2.11 16.61
CA SER A 213 -16.91 -3.04 17.50
C SER A 213 -15.59 -3.51 16.88
N THR A 214 -15.62 -3.89 15.59
CA THR A 214 -14.42 -4.30 14.86
C THR A 214 -13.40 -3.17 14.75
N ILE A 215 -13.84 -1.92 14.50
CA ILE A 215 -12.95 -0.75 14.50
C ILE A 215 -12.25 -0.62 15.84
N LYS A 216 -13.00 -0.69 16.96
CA LYS A 216 -12.43 -0.61 18.32
C LYS A 216 -11.40 -1.70 18.58
N LYS A 217 -11.67 -2.93 18.16
CA LYS A 217 -10.76 -4.08 18.29
C LYS A 217 -9.46 -3.86 17.50
N MET A 218 -9.55 -3.38 16.25
CA MET A 218 -8.37 -3.04 15.44
C MET A 218 -7.52 -1.94 16.11
N ILE A 219 -8.15 -0.88 16.61
CA ILE A 219 -7.45 0.18 17.36
C ILE A 219 -6.80 -0.40 18.63
N THR A 220 -7.47 -1.28 19.37
CA THR A 220 -6.94 -1.93 20.57
C THR A 220 -5.69 -2.76 20.24
N ASN A 221 -5.67 -3.45 19.12
CA ASN A 221 -4.50 -4.16 18.62
C ASN A 221 -3.31 -3.22 18.38
N PHE A 222 -3.52 -2.10 17.68
CA PHE A 222 -2.46 -1.10 17.46
C PHE A 222 -1.97 -0.47 18.76
N VAL A 223 -2.87 -0.17 19.70
CA VAL A 223 -2.51 0.32 21.05
C VAL A 223 -1.61 -0.69 21.75
N THR A 224 -1.94 -1.97 21.73
CA THR A 224 -1.13 -3.05 22.30
C THR A 224 0.26 -3.12 21.67
N VAL A 225 0.35 -2.94 20.35
CA VAL A 225 1.62 -2.95 19.61
C VAL A 225 2.48 -1.73 19.98
N VAL A 226 1.89 -0.52 20.06
CA VAL A 226 2.61 0.69 20.52
C VAL A 226 3.07 0.53 21.97
N ASP A 227 2.24 -0.04 22.85
CA ASP A 227 2.61 -0.25 24.25
C ASP A 227 3.79 -1.22 24.40
N ARG A 228 3.91 -2.18 23.49
CA ARG A 228 5.00 -3.16 23.49
C ARG A 228 6.27 -2.66 22.81
N TYR A 229 6.17 -2.02 21.65
CA TYR A 229 7.33 -1.67 20.81
C TYR A 229 7.61 -0.16 20.73
N GLY A 230 6.73 0.68 21.25
CA GLY A 230 6.83 2.14 21.17
C GLY A 230 6.36 2.74 19.85
N PHE A 231 6.06 1.91 18.85
CA PHE A 231 5.57 2.33 17.52
C PHE A 231 4.75 1.21 16.86
N ILE A 232 4.14 1.49 15.72
CA ILE A 232 3.47 0.48 14.92
C ILE A 232 4.38 0.11 13.75
N PRO A 233 4.79 -1.18 13.61
CA PRO A 233 5.56 -1.63 12.46
C PRO A 233 4.71 -1.61 11.19
N ASN A 234 5.37 -1.70 10.03
CA ASN A 234 4.77 -1.76 8.69
C ASN A 234 3.59 -2.73 8.62
N GLY A 235 3.74 -3.91 9.20
CA GLY A 235 2.75 -4.97 9.32
C GLY A 235 2.98 -5.85 10.53
N GLY A 236 2.09 -6.81 10.75
CA GLY A 236 2.03 -7.64 11.95
C GLY A 236 3.07 -8.75 12.04
N ARG A 237 4.28 -8.56 11.50
CA ARG A 237 5.37 -9.55 11.54
C ARG A 237 6.65 -8.96 12.12
N ILE A 238 7.44 -9.77 12.84
CA ILE A 238 8.68 -9.29 13.50
C ILE A 238 9.71 -8.75 12.51
N TYR A 239 9.76 -9.24 11.29
CA TYR A 239 10.69 -8.75 10.28
C TYR A 239 10.34 -7.33 9.79
N TYR A 240 9.19 -6.77 10.19
CA TYR A 240 8.82 -5.37 9.98
C TYR A 240 9.26 -4.43 11.11
N LEU A 241 9.83 -4.93 12.22
CA LEU A 241 10.19 -4.09 13.39
C LEU A 241 11.31 -3.08 13.11
N GLY A 242 11.95 -3.14 11.95
CA GLY A 242 12.93 -2.13 11.50
C GLY A 242 12.31 -0.85 10.89
N ARG A 243 11.00 -0.83 10.63
CA ARG A 243 10.30 0.29 9.97
C ARG A 243 8.83 0.37 10.31
N SER A 244 8.25 1.57 10.21
CA SER A 244 6.81 1.82 10.35
C SER A 244 6.10 1.87 8.97
N GLN A 245 4.96 2.51 8.91
CA GLN A 245 4.22 2.99 7.72
C GLN A 245 3.61 4.37 8.02
N PRO A 246 2.98 5.07 7.07
CA PRO A 246 2.36 6.38 7.32
C PRO A 246 1.47 6.40 8.58
N PRO A 247 1.65 7.39 9.46
CA PRO A 247 1.08 7.39 10.82
C PRO A 247 -0.41 7.72 10.85
N LEU A 248 -1.27 6.72 10.69
CA LEU A 248 -2.72 6.88 10.58
C LEU A 248 -3.53 6.31 11.77
N LEU A 249 -2.90 5.89 12.89
CA LEU A 249 -3.63 5.44 14.08
C LEU A 249 -4.49 6.56 14.68
N ILE A 250 -3.93 7.76 14.83
CA ILE A 250 -4.63 8.89 15.41
C ILE A 250 -5.86 9.28 14.58
N PRO A 251 -5.79 9.35 13.24
CA PRO A 251 -6.96 9.44 12.37
C PRO A 251 -7.99 8.31 12.53
N MET A 252 -7.56 7.04 12.67
CA MET A 252 -8.50 5.93 12.92
C MET A 252 -9.27 6.11 14.24
N VAL A 253 -8.59 6.59 15.29
CA VAL A 253 -9.22 6.90 16.59
C VAL A 253 -10.19 8.07 16.46
N TYR A 254 -9.86 9.08 15.66
CA TYR A 254 -10.75 10.19 15.37
C TYR A 254 -12.04 9.72 14.67
N GLU A 255 -11.92 8.91 13.63
CA GLU A 255 -13.07 8.32 12.92
C GLU A 255 -13.97 7.51 13.88
N TYR A 256 -13.35 6.65 14.72
CA TYR A 256 -14.09 5.90 15.73
C TYR A 256 -14.82 6.81 16.74
N TYR A 257 -14.12 7.84 17.25
CA TYR A 257 -14.70 8.77 18.21
C TYR A 257 -15.86 9.57 17.63
N GLU A 258 -15.73 10.04 16.39
CA GLU A 258 -16.79 10.80 15.73
C GLU A 258 -18.06 9.95 15.50
N LEU A 259 -17.91 8.64 15.31
CA LEU A 259 -19.02 7.69 15.15
C LEU A 259 -19.70 7.31 16.47
N THR A 260 -18.93 7.15 17.55
CA THR A 260 -19.42 6.48 18.77
C THR A 260 -19.51 7.40 19.98
N ARG A 261 -18.75 8.51 19.98
CA ARG A 261 -18.56 9.41 21.13
C ARG A 261 -18.03 8.68 22.38
N ASP A 262 -17.32 7.55 22.21
CA ASP A 262 -16.72 6.77 23.30
C ASP A 262 -15.51 7.50 23.92
N LEU A 263 -15.79 8.57 24.65
CA LEU A 263 -14.76 9.40 25.29
C LEU A 263 -13.96 8.60 26.34
N ALA A 264 -14.58 7.63 27.00
CA ALA A 264 -13.91 6.80 28.01
C ALA A 264 -12.79 5.96 27.36
N PHE A 265 -13.05 5.34 26.22
CA PHE A 265 -12.04 4.61 25.46
C PHE A 265 -10.92 5.52 24.99
N VAL A 266 -11.26 6.67 24.36
CA VAL A 266 -10.27 7.64 23.90
C VAL A 266 -9.38 8.11 25.04
N ASN A 267 -9.95 8.48 26.20
CA ASN A 267 -9.16 8.92 27.36
C ASN A 267 -8.19 7.84 27.86
N LYS A 268 -8.62 6.56 27.83
CA LYS A 268 -7.79 5.42 28.21
C LYS A 268 -6.55 5.28 27.32
N ILE A 269 -6.71 5.43 25.99
CA ILE A 269 -5.64 5.17 25.02
C ILE A 269 -4.81 6.40 24.65
N LEU A 270 -5.24 7.59 25.08
CA LEU A 270 -4.60 8.87 24.71
C LEU A 270 -3.09 8.92 25.05
N PRO A 271 -2.59 8.39 26.19
CA PRO A 271 -1.15 8.31 26.45
C PRO A 271 -0.38 7.50 25.38
N THR A 272 -0.97 6.42 24.87
CA THR A 272 -0.40 5.60 23.82
C THR A 272 -0.37 6.30 22.47
N LEU A 273 -1.43 7.07 22.13
CA LEU A 273 -1.45 7.91 20.92
C LEU A 273 -0.33 8.97 20.94
N ILE A 274 -0.08 9.58 22.11
CA ILE A 274 1.02 10.53 22.28
C ILE A 274 2.36 9.84 22.09
N ARG A 275 2.55 8.63 22.63
CA ARG A 275 3.77 7.84 22.47
C ARG A 275 4.05 7.47 21.01
N GLU A 276 3.02 7.13 20.24
CA GLU A 276 3.16 6.88 18.79
C GLU A 276 3.62 8.15 18.05
N TYR A 277 3.06 9.31 18.36
CA TYR A 277 3.55 10.60 17.83
C TYR A 277 5.01 10.86 18.25
N GLU A 278 5.37 10.57 19.50
CA GLU A 278 6.74 10.76 20.03
C GLU A 278 7.76 9.86 19.31
N PHE A 279 7.37 8.66 18.85
CA PHE A 279 8.23 7.83 18.01
C PHE A 279 8.67 8.60 16.75
N TRP A 280 7.75 9.20 16.03
CA TRP A 280 8.06 10.00 14.84
C TRP A 280 8.92 11.20 15.17
N GLN A 281 8.58 11.92 16.25
CA GLN A 281 9.34 13.08 16.73
C GLN A 281 10.78 12.73 17.10
N ASN A 282 11.02 11.56 17.67
CA ASN A 282 12.34 11.19 18.18
C ASN A 282 13.22 10.45 17.14
N ASN A 283 12.59 9.82 16.14
CA ASN A 283 13.29 8.91 15.23
C ASN A 283 13.25 9.33 13.76
N ARG A 284 12.40 10.28 13.37
CA ARG A 284 12.18 10.64 11.95
C ARG A 284 12.30 12.14 11.68
N VAL A 285 12.70 12.94 12.66
CA VAL A 285 12.93 14.38 12.47
C VAL A 285 14.29 14.64 11.86
N ILE A 286 14.32 15.57 10.91
CA ILE A 286 15.53 16.12 10.32
C ILE A 286 15.39 17.64 10.20
N ASN A 287 16.51 18.37 10.26
CA ASN A 287 16.54 19.81 10.11
C ASN A 287 16.95 20.19 8.67
N VAL A 288 16.16 21.07 8.06
CA VAL A 288 16.44 21.64 6.73
C VAL A 288 16.64 23.14 6.90
N SER A 289 17.71 23.68 6.33
CA SER A 289 17.98 25.11 6.35
C SER A 289 17.71 25.73 4.97
N ASP A 290 17.05 26.91 4.96
CA ASP A 290 16.91 27.72 3.77
C ASP A 290 18.18 28.56 3.48
N ASP A 291 18.20 29.24 2.32
CA ASP A 291 19.31 30.09 1.90
C ASP A 291 19.51 31.32 2.78
N LYS A 292 18.54 31.64 3.64
CA LYS A 292 18.58 32.76 4.59
C LYS A 292 19.11 32.33 5.97
N GLY A 293 19.41 31.04 6.16
CA GLY A 293 19.89 30.48 7.41
C GLY A 293 18.78 30.13 8.42
N ASN A 294 17.50 30.21 8.03
CA ASN A 294 16.42 29.70 8.88
C ASN A 294 16.44 28.18 8.86
N THR A 295 16.20 27.56 10.02
CA THR A 295 16.18 26.10 10.15
C THR A 295 14.79 25.63 10.50
N PHE A 296 14.32 24.60 9.78
CA PHE A 296 13.00 24.00 9.91
C PHE A 296 13.13 22.52 10.26
N SER A 297 12.46 22.06 11.31
CA SER A 297 12.35 20.65 11.68
C SER A 297 11.19 20.02 10.91
N VAL A 298 11.51 19.00 10.10
CA VAL A 298 10.58 18.26 9.26
C VAL A 298 10.81 16.76 9.41
N PHE A 299 9.95 15.94 8.84
CA PHE A 299 9.98 14.49 8.98
C PHE A 299 10.36 13.82 7.67
N HIS A 300 11.12 12.71 7.76
CA HIS A 300 11.46 11.85 6.62
C HIS A 300 11.30 10.37 6.97
N TYR A 301 11.11 9.54 5.95
CA TYR A 301 11.16 8.08 6.13
C TYR A 301 12.60 7.62 6.28
N HIS A 302 12.87 6.83 7.32
CA HIS A 302 14.23 6.39 7.62
C HIS A 302 14.24 5.09 8.42
N SER A 303 14.52 3.98 7.75
CA SER A 303 14.84 2.71 8.37
C SER A 303 16.36 2.59 8.58
N LYS A 304 16.78 1.94 9.65
CA LYS A 304 18.20 1.60 9.88
C LYS A 304 18.60 0.27 9.26
N CYS A 305 17.65 -0.44 8.61
CA CYS A 305 17.89 -1.74 8.00
C CYS A 305 19.00 -1.65 6.93
N ASN A 306 20.06 -2.44 7.07
CA ASN A 306 21.25 -2.40 6.20
C ASN A 306 21.55 -3.75 5.54
N VAL A 307 20.57 -4.65 5.54
CA VAL A 307 20.58 -5.98 4.93
C VAL A 307 19.32 -6.17 4.10
N PRO A 308 19.26 -7.18 3.22
CA PRO A 308 18.05 -7.45 2.42
C PRO A 308 16.81 -7.61 3.29
N ARG A 309 15.67 -7.05 2.85
CA ARG A 309 14.38 -7.21 3.53
C ARG A 309 13.97 -8.69 3.50
N PRO A 310 13.62 -9.32 4.62
CA PRO A 310 13.29 -10.75 4.65
C PRO A 310 12.16 -11.15 3.69
N GLU A 311 11.12 -10.34 3.60
CA GLU A 311 9.94 -10.57 2.77
C GLU A 311 10.15 -10.32 1.26
N SER A 312 11.27 -9.71 0.90
CA SER A 312 11.67 -9.40 -0.49
C SER A 312 13.15 -9.73 -0.73
N PHE A 313 13.70 -10.72 0.01
CA PHE A 313 15.12 -10.99 0.08
C PHE A 313 15.75 -11.24 -1.30
N LEU A 314 15.12 -12.09 -2.11
CA LEU A 314 15.62 -12.41 -3.46
C LEU A 314 15.63 -11.17 -4.37
N ALA A 315 14.57 -10.37 -4.37
CA ALA A 315 14.50 -9.14 -5.15
C ALA A 315 15.61 -8.16 -4.74
N ASP A 316 15.81 -7.96 -3.43
CA ASP A 316 16.82 -7.04 -2.90
C ASP A 316 18.24 -7.46 -3.28
N ILE A 317 18.59 -8.76 -3.20
CA ILE A 317 19.95 -9.22 -3.60
C ILE A 317 20.14 -9.19 -5.12
N ILE A 318 19.12 -9.41 -5.93
CA ILE A 318 19.17 -9.24 -7.39
C ILE A 318 19.51 -7.78 -7.75
N HIS A 319 18.83 -6.81 -7.15
CA HIS A 319 19.14 -5.41 -7.37
C HIS A 319 20.52 -5.03 -6.83
N ALA A 320 20.87 -5.48 -5.63
CA ALA A 320 22.19 -5.26 -5.03
C ALA A 320 23.34 -5.86 -5.85
N SER A 321 23.10 -6.91 -6.66
CA SER A 321 24.12 -7.50 -7.54
C SER A 321 24.70 -6.52 -8.57
N ARG A 322 23.92 -5.49 -8.91
CA ARG A 322 24.27 -4.46 -9.89
C ARG A 322 25.02 -3.29 -9.25
N LEU A 323 25.25 -3.34 -7.94
CA LEU A 323 25.88 -2.28 -7.16
C LEU A 323 27.26 -2.73 -6.61
N PRO A 324 28.23 -1.80 -6.47
CA PRO A 324 29.45 -2.06 -5.74
C PRO A 324 29.16 -2.48 -4.29
N ALA A 325 29.96 -3.37 -3.72
CA ALA A 325 29.74 -3.94 -2.38
C ALA A 325 29.56 -2.85 -1.28
N HIS A 326 30.34 -1.77 -1.34
CA HIS A 326 30.30 -0.70 -0.35
C HIS A 326 29.01 0.16 -0.42
N GLU A 327 28.24 0.12 -1.52
CA GLU A 327 26.97 0.85 -1.69
C GLU A 327 25.75 0.03 -1.23
N ARG A 328 25.87 -1.30 -1.16
CA ARG A 328 24.75 -2.22 -0.85
C ARG A 328 24.09 -1.94 0.50
N PRO A 329 24.80 -1.67 1.61
CA PRO A 329 24.15 -1.34 2.88
C PRO A 329 23.29 -0.06 2.81
N LYS A 330 23.75 0.98 2.09
CA LYS A 330 22.95 2.20 1.86
C LYS A 330 21.73 1.91 0.96
N PHE A 331 21.89 1.07 -0.04
CA PHE A 331 20.78 0.63 -0.89
C PHE A 331 19.69 -0.09 -0.06
N TYR A 332 20.06 -1.06 0.80
CA TYR A 332 19.09 -1.74 1.66
C TYR A 332 18.39 -0.78 2.62
N MET A 333 19.12 0.19 3.18
CA MET A 333 18.54 1.24 4.03
C MET A 333 17.51 2.09 3.27
N ASN A 334 17.83 2.50 2.04
CA ASN A 334 16.93 3.28 1.20
C ASN A 334 15.70 2.49 0.77
N ILE A 335 15.87 1.22 0.40
CA ILE A 335 14.76 0.34 0.03
C ILE A 335 13.80 0.10 1.21
N ALA A 336 14.33 -0.17 2.41
CA ALA A 336 13.53 -0.33 3.62
C ALA A 336 12.83 0.98 4.01
N SER A 337 13.47 2.14 3.80
CA SER A 337 12.86 3.46 4.01
C SER A 337 11.77 3.76 2.98
N GLY A 338 11.95 3.32 1.72
CA GLY A 338 10.92 3.38 0.69
C GLY A 338 9.69 2.54 1.06
N ALA A 339 9.91 1.33 1.61
CA ALA A 339 8.83 0.50 2.12
C ALA A 339 8.12 1.12 3.35
N GLU A 340 8.83 1.86 4.22
CA GLU A 340 8.21 2.63 5.33
C GLU A 340 7.23 3.69 4.82
N SER A 341 7.44 4.23 3.62
CA SER A 341 6.52 5.22 3.02
C SER A 341 5.18 4.64 2.58
N GLY A 342 5.09 3.32 2.43
CA GLY A 342 3.96 2.63 1.82
C GLY A 342 3.94 2.73 0.29
N TRP A 343 4.91 3.41 -0.35
CA TRP A 343 5.03 3.57 -1.80
C TRP A 343 6.21 2.75 -2.35
N ASP A 344 6.15 1.45 -2.16
CA ASP A 344 7.17 0.47 -2.53
C ASP A 344 6.83 -0.21 -3.89
N PHE A 345 7.40 0.25 -5.04
CA PHE A 345 8.22 1.47 -5.12
C PHE A 345 7.68 2.42 -6.18
N SER A 346 8.29 3.59 -6.26
CA SER A 346 7.92 4.66 -7.19
C SER A 346 9.16 5.40 -7.67
N SER A 347 9.10 5.94 -8.88
CA SER A 347 10.06 6.93 -9.40
C SER A 347 10.29 8.10 -8.46
N ARG A 348 9.35 8.36 -7.54
CA ARG A 348 9.42 9.38 -6.49
C ARG A 348 10.72 9.29 -5.67
N TRP A 349 11.22 8.07 -5.45
CA TRP A 349 12.38 7.77 -4.62
C TRP A 349 13.67 7.58 -5.41
N LEU A 350 13.61 7.59 -6.75
CA LEU A 350 14.72 7.21 -7.61
C LEU A 350 15.46 8.43 -8.14
N LYS A 351 16.78 8.47 -7.96
CA LYS A 351 17.63 9.56 -8.41
C LYS A 351 17.55 9.81 -9.92
N ASP A 352 17.49 8.73 -10.71
CA ASP A 352 17.36 8.82 -12.17
C ASP A 352 15.89 8.73 -12.66
N GLY A 353 14.94 8.54 -11.74
CA GLY A 353 13.52 8.41 -12.02
C GLY A 353 13.08 7.06 -12.59
N HIS A 354 13.98 6.09 -12.80
CA HIS A 354 13.65 4.84 -13.49
C HIS A 354 14.20 3.56 -12.83
N LYS A 355 15.46 3.58 -12.35
CA LYS A 355 16.16 2.38 -11.87
C LYS A 355 16.12 2.29 -10.36
N ILE A 356 15.61 1.18 -9.83
CA ILE A 356 15.51 0.94 -8.39
C ILE A 356 16.86 0.97 -7.69
N GLU A 357 17.94 0.61 -8.38
CA GLU A 357 19.31 0.69 -7.86
C GLU A 357 19.76 2.12 -7.52
N THR A 358 19.04 3.13 -8.04
CA THR A 358 19.33 4.55 -7.77
C THR A 358 18.50 5.14 -6.64
N ILE A 359 17.82 4.31 -5.84
CA ILE A 359 16.93 4.73 -4.75
C ILE A 359 17.68 5.58 -3.70
N GLU A 360 17.10 6.73 -3.36
CA GLU A 360 17.65 7.69 -2.39
C GLU A 360 16.60 8.20 -1.39
N THR A 361 15.70 7.31 -0.93
CA THR A 361 14.55 7.66 -0.08
C THR A 361 14.97 8.47 1.14
N THR A 362 16.10 8.13 1.78
CA THR A 362 16.59 8.83 2.98
C THR A 362 17.05 10.26 2.72
N ASP A 363 17.32 10.61 1.45
CA ASP A 363 17.67 11.95 1.01
C ASP A 363 16.46 12.79 0.59
N ILE A 364 15.23 12.22 0.63
CA ILE A 364 13.98 12.88 0.24
C ILE A 364 13.14 13.19 1.48
N ILE A 365 12.74 14.45 1.61
CA ILE A 365 11.79 14.90 2.62
C ILE A 365 10.38 14.88 1.99
N PRO A 366 9.51 13.92 2.38
CA PRO A 366 8.23 13.73 1.75
C PRO A 366 7.16 14.67 2.32
N ILE A 367 6.39 15.31 1.46
CA ILE A 367 5.34 16.25 1.86
C ILE A 367 4.17 15.56 2.56
N ASP A 368 3.81 14.34 2.14
CA ASP A 368 2.70 13.58 2.72
C ASP A 368 2.93 13.20 4.18
N LEU A 369 4.12 12.69 4.54
CA LEU A 369 4.44 12.38 5.93
C LEU A 369 4.30 13.62 6.83
N ASN A 370 4.82 14.76 6.38
CA ASN A 370 4.74 16.01 7.12
C ASN A 370 3.28 16.48 7.27
N ALA A 371 2.45 16.30 6.25
CA ALA A 371 1.03 16.56 6.32
C ALA A 371 0.29 15.60 7.27
N PHE A 372 0.62 14.30 7.28
CA PHE A 372 0.06 13.33 8.23
C PHE A 372 0.41 13.68 9.69
N ILE A 373 1.66 14.01 9.97
CA ILE A 373 2.06 14.44 11.32
C ILE A 373 1.34 15.72 11.74
N CYS A 374 1.20 16.69 10.83
CA CYS A 374 0.45 17.91 11.08
C CYS A 374 -1.03 17.63 11.37
N TRP A 375 -1.65 16.70 10.65
CA TRP A 375 -3.03 16.25 10.89
C TRP A 375 -3.16 15.52 12.24
N ASN A 376 -2.20 14.66 12.57
CA ASN A 376 -2.15 13.98 13.87
C ASN A 376 -2.09 14.98 15.03
N LEU A 377 -1.29 16.04 14.91
CA LEU A 377 -1.23 17.11 15.90
C LEU A 377 -2.56 17.85 16.06
N ASP A 378 -3.31 18.04 14.98
CA ASP A 378 -4.66 18.64 15.02
C ASP A 378 -5.66 17.76 15.75
N ILE A 379 -5.70 16.48 15.40
CA ILE A 379 -6.59 15.52 16.05
C ILE A 379 -6.22 15.35 17.53
N LEU A 380 -4.95 15.20 17.87
CA LEU A 380 -4.51 15.06 19.26
C LEU A 380 -4.88 16.26 20.11
N GLN A 381 -4.71 17.50 19.60
CA GLN A 381 -5.13 18.68 20.34
C GLN A 381 -6.66 18.71 20.58
N TYR A 382 -7.45 18.26 19.58
CA TYR A 382 -8.90 18.12 19.70
C TYR A 382 -9.29 17.08 20.77
N LEU A 383 -8.71 15.89 20.74
CA LEU A 383 -8.98 14.83 21.70
C LEU A 383 -8.55 15.21 23.13
N LEU A 384 -7.38 15.85 23.29
CA LEU A 384 -6.89 16.35 24.58
C LEU A 384 -7.82 17.41 25.18
N ARG A 385 -8.36 18.28 24.35
CA ARG A 385 -9.32 19.28 24.79
C ARG A 385 -10.61 18.64 25.30
N ASN A 386 -11.14 17.66 24.56
CA ASN A 386 -12.36 16.95 24.91
C ASN A 386 -12.19 16.05 26.16
N THR A 387 -10.97 15.60 26.45
CA THR A 387 -10.64 14.81 27.65
C THR A 387 -10.15 15.63 28.82
N GLY A 388 -10.31 16.99 28.80
CA GLY A 388 -10.00 17.87 29.92
C GLY A 388 -8.50 18.19 30.12
N ASN A 389 -7.68 18.09 29.06
CA ASN A 389 -6.24 18.35 29.09
C ASN A 389 -5.83 19.61 28.28
N PRO A 390 -6.32 20.82 28.62
CA PRO A 390 -6.16 22.00 27.77
C PRO A 390 -4.72 22.49 27.64
N LEU A 391 -3.86 22.29 28.65
CA LEU A 391 -2.45 22.69 28.61
C LEU A 391 -1.67 21.85 27.60
N LYS A 392 -1.81 20.50 27.61
CA LYS A 392 -1.20 19.61 26.62
C LYS A 392 -1.75 19.89 25.23
N SER A 393 -3.05 20.16 25.10
CA SER A 393 -3.68 20.55 23.83
C SER A 393 -3.01 21.82 23.26
N LYS A 394 -2.76 22.84 24.09
CA LYS A 394 -2.05 24.06 23.64
C LYS A 394 -0.65 23.76 23.13
N THR A 395 0.12 22.94 23.84
CA THR A 395 1.48 22.56 23.41
C THR A 395 1.48 21.90 22.02
N LEU A 396 0.53 21.00 21.75
CA LEU A 396 0.44 20.33 20.44
C LEU A 396 -0.04 21.29 19.34
N ARG A 397 -0.90 22.23 19.66
CA ARG A 397 -1.29 23.29 18.73
C ARG A 397 -0.08 24.14 18.32
N ASP A 398 0.75 24.53 19.29
CA ASP A 398 1.94 25.33 19.01
C ASP A 398 2.94 24.54 18.14
N LYS A 399 3.15 23.24 18.41
CA LYS A 399 3.94 22.34 17.53
C LYS A 399 3.36 22.22 16.11
N ARG A 400 2.02 22.12 15.98
CA ARG A 400 1.36 22.11 14.67
C ARG A 400 1.62 23.39 13.89
N GLU A 401 1.55 24.55 14.54
CA GLU A 401 1.80 25.83 13.86
C GLU A 401 3.25 25.94 13.38
N ILE A 402 4.23 25.49 14.18
CA ILE A 402 5.64 25.42 13.77
C ILE A 402 5.80 24.52 12.54
N LEU A 403 5.18 23.35 12.54
CA LEU A 403 5.24 22.42 11.39
C LEU A 403 4.56 23.02 10.14
N ARG A 404 3.44 23.73 10.30
CA ARG A 404 2.77 24.41 9.17
C ARG A 404 3.65 25.50 8.55
N GLN A 405 4.42 26.25 9.36
CA GLN A 405 5.41 27.20 8.86
C GLN A 405 6.53 26.46 8.10
N ALA A 406 7.04 25.35 8.66
CA ALA A 406 8.02 24.52 7.98
C ALA A 406 7.47 24.00 6.64
N MET A 407 6.23 23.53 6.61
CA MET A 407 5.60 23.05 5.37
C MET A 407 5.46 24.13 4.30
N PHE A 408 5.20 25.37 4.71
CA PHE A 408 5.17 26.49 3.76
C PHE A 408 6.57 26.81 3.20
N HIS A 409 7.57 26.88 4.06
CA HIS A 409 8.92 27.30 3.64
C HIS A 409 9.70 26.21 2.91
N VAL A 410 9.54 24.94 3.29
CA VAL A 410 10.33 23.83 2.73
C VAL A 410 9.67 23.23 1.49
N PHE A 411 8.35 23.14 1.43
CA PHE A 411 7.67 22.34 0.41
C PHE A 411 6.83 23.16 -0.58
N TYR A 412 6.34 24.35 -0.18
CA TYR A 412 5.45 25.09 -1.05
C TYR A 412 6.23 25.92 -2.08
N ASN A 413 5.80 25.81 -3.34
CA ASN A 413 6.32 26.62 -4.44
C ASN A 413 5.24 27.60 -4.92
N ASP A 414 5.49 28.91 -4.75
CA ASP A 414 4.53 29.97 -5.11
C ASP A 414 4.26 30.05 -6.61
N THR A 415 5.26 29.74 -7.45
CA THR A 415 5.12 29.79 -8.93
C THR A 415 4.20 28.68 -9.43
N GLU A 416 4.36 27.47 -8.90
CA GLU A 416 3.52 26.33 -9.27
C GLU A 416 2.18 26.30 -8.48
N GLY A 417 2.10 27.01 -7.36
CA GLY A 417 0.93 27.01 -6.50
C GLY A 417 0.66 25.68 -5.78
N ALA A 418 1.69 24.87 -5.56
CA ALA A 418 1.59 23.52 -5.01
C ALA A 418 2.75 23.18 -4.07
N TRP A 419 2.59 22.09 -3.31
CA TRP A 419 3.64 21.53 -2.46
C TRP A 419 4.37 20.40 -3.17
N PHE A 420 5.68 20.28 -2.92
CA PHE A 420 6.53 19.26 -3.55
C PHE A 420 7.46 18.63 -2.51
N ASP A 421 7.84 17.38 -2.73
CA ASP A 421 8.92 16.77 -1.98
C ASP A 421 10.22 17.57 -2.15
N TYR A 422 11.02 17.63 -1.08
CA TYR A 422 12.29 18.34 -1.08
C TYR A 422 13.44 17.33 -1.04
N ASN A 423 14.40 17.46 -1.94
CA ASN A 423 15.57 16.59 -2.00
C ASN A 423 16.77 17.26 -1.33
N LEU A 424 17.31 16.63 -0.27
CA LEU A 424 18.44 17.15 0.52
C LEU A 424 19.74 17.22 -0.27
N ARG A 425 19.97 16.26 -1.18
CA ARG A 425 21.17 16.19 -1.97
C ARG A 425 21.23 17.30 -3.02
N THR A 426 20.12 17.56 -3.71
CA THR A 426 20.03 18.61 -4.75
C THR A 426 19.62 19.96 -4.20
N LYS A 427 19.13 19.99 -2.94
CA LYS A 427 18.55 21.18 -2.29
C LYS A 427 17.44 21.84 -3.11
N SER A 428 16.59 21.03 -3.72
CA SER A 428 15.53 21.48 -4.63
C SER A 428 14.28 20.63 -4.51
N HIS A 429 13.15 21.18 -4.99
CA HIS A 429 11.90 20.47 -5.12
C HIS A 429 11.94 19.42 -6.25
N ASN A 430 11.22 18.31 -6.06
CA ASN A 430 10.89 17.38 -7.13
C ASN A 430 9.58 17.82 -7.79
N PHE A 431 9.65 18.47 -8.94
CA PHE A 431 8.48 19.01 -9.66
C PHE A 431 7.67 17.96 -10.44
N ASN A 432 8.04 16.69 -10.40
CA ASN A 432 7.20 15.63 -10.97
C ASN A 432 5.88 15.51 -10.18
N PHE A 433 4.82 15.16 -10.89
CA PHE A 433 3.53 14.96 -10.27
C PHE A 433 3.50 13.64 -9.46
N TYR A 434 3.11 13.75 -8.20
CA TYR A 434 2.70 12.64 -7.33
C TYR A 434 1.48 13.08 -6.50
N PRO A 435 0.50 12.22 -6.21
CA PRO A 435 -0.66 12.53 -5.34
C PRO A 435 -0.29 13.07 -3.96
N SER A 436 0.92 12.84 -3.47
CA SER A 436 1.44 13.43 -2.21
C SER A 436 1.26 14.95 -2.13
N ILE A 437 1.26 15.64 -3.27
CA ILE A 437 1.02 17.08 -3.41
C ILE A 437 -0.33 17.53 -2.80
N VAL A 438 -1.33 16.63 -2.77
CA VAL A 438 -2.68 16.96 -2.28
C VAL A 438 -2.86 16.63 -0.79
N VAL A 439 -1.96 15.85 -0.20
CA VAL A 439 -2.10 15.41 1.20
C VAL A 439 -2.16 16.58 2.21
N PRO A 440 -1.51 17.75 2.00
CA PRO A 440 -1.74 18.92 2.84
C PRO A 440 -3.19 19.43 2.85
N LEU A 441 -3.95 19.28 1.75
CA LEU A 441 -5.39 19.57 1.76
C LEU A 441 -6.16 18.52 2.55
N PHE A 442 -5.83 17.25 2.37
CA PHE A 442 -6.46 16.13 3.08
C PHE A 442 -6.31 16.24 4.59
N GLY A 443 -5.09 16.55 5.07
CA GLY A 443 -4.79 16.76 6.48
C GLY A 443 -5.06 18.17 6.99
N GLU A 444 -5.63 19.08 6.17
CA GLU A 444 -5.89 20.48 6.50
C GLU A 444 -4.66 21.21 7.08
N CYS A 445 -3.48 20.88 6.54
CA CYS A 445 -2.20 21.40 7.00
C CYS A 445 -1.70 22.56 6.13
N TYR A 446 -2.49 23.61 6.04
CA TYR A 446 -2.19 24.88 5.37
C TYR A 446 -2.88 26.04 6.11
N GLN A 447 -2.59 27.28 5.75
CA GLN A 447 -3.21 28.43 6.39
C GLN A 447 -4.72 28.44 6.12
N PRO A 448 -5.60 28.27 7.15
CA PRO A 448 -7.04 28.12 6.95
C PRO A 448 -7.70 29.32 6.27
N LEU A 449 -7.14 30.52 6.49
CA LEU A 449 -7.64 31.77 5.89
C LEU A 449 -7.22 31.94 4.41
N ASN A 450 -6.35 31.08 3.90
CA ASN A 450 -5.99 31.10 2.47
C ASN A 450 -7.00 30.29 1.65
N LEU A 451 -8.13 30.90 1.37
CA LEU A 451 -9.22 30.29 0.59
C LEU A 451 -8.85 29.99 -0.86
N ALA A 452 -7.77 30.61 -1.37
CA ALA A 452 -7.29 30.36 -2.74
C ALA A 452 -6.49 29.05 -2.85
N ARG A 453 -5.93 28.53 -1.74
CA ARG A 453 -5.02 27.37 -1.76
C ARG A 453 -5.63 26.13 -2.41
N PRO A 454 -6.85 25.70 -2.05
CA PRO A 454 -7.48 24.55 -2.69
C PRO A 454 -7.67 24.73 -4.20
N GLN A 455 -8.02 25.95 -4.65
CA GLN A 455 -8.17 26.23 -6.08
C GLN A 455 -6.82 26.20 -6.82
N GLN A 456 -5.73 26.67 -6.20
CA GLN A 456 -4.38 26.59 -6.78
C GLN A 456 -3.98 25.15 -7.02
N ILE A 457 -4.24 24.23 -6.07
CA ILE A 457 -3.97 22.80 -6.24
C ILE A 457 -4.80 22.22 -7.39
N VAL A 458 -6.09 22.54 -7.48
CA VAL A 458 -6.93 22.09 -8.62
C VAL A 458 -6.39 22.59 -9.95
N ASN A 459 -5.94 23.84 -10.01
CA ASN A 459 -5.35 24.41 -11.21
C ASN A 459 -4.04 23.69 -11.59
N TYR A 460 -3.19 23.38 -10.61
CA TYR A 460 -1.98 22.60 -10.81
C TYR A 460 -2.30 21.19 -11.37
N LEU A 461 -3.22 20.47 -10.74
CA LEU A 461 -3.64 19.14 -11.19
C LEU A 461 -4.23 19.17 -12.61
N ASN A 462 -4.97 20.23 -12.94
CA ASN A 462 -5.48 20.43 -14.29
C ASN A 462 -4.35 20.71 -15.29
N LYS A 463 -3.39 21.57 -14.95
CA LYS A 463 -2.17 21.83 -15.73
C LYS A 463 -1.40 20.53 -16.03
N MET A 464 -1.30 19.64 -15.06
CA MET A 464 -0.64 18.34 -15.21
C MET A 464 -1.46 17.31 -16.02
N GLY A 465 -2.71 17.61 -16.36
CA GLY A 465 -3.58 16.74 -17.15
C GLY A 465 -4.05 15.47 -16.45
N VAL A 466 -3.89 15.37 -15.13
CA VAL A 466 -4.20 14.14 -14.37
C VAL A 466 -5.69 13.82 -14.32
N TYR A 467 -6.54 14.77 -14.65
CA TYR A 467 -7.99 14.56 -14.76
C TYR A 467 -8.43 13.88 -16.06
N ASN A 468 -7.53 13.76 -17.05
CA ASN A 468 -7.86 13.21 -18.37
C ASN A 468 -7.94 11.67 -18.38
N TYR A 469 -7.40 10.99 -17.38
CA TYR A 469 -7.41 9.54 -17.31
C TYR A 469 -8.80 9.01 -16.94
N PRO A 470 -9.31 8.00 -17.68
CA PRO A 470 -10.70 7.53 -17.52
C PRO A 470 -10.92 6.77 -16.21
N GLY A 471 -9.92 6.06 -15.68
CA GLY A 471 -10.03 5.21 -14.49
C GLY A 471 -9.81 5.92 -13.15
N GLY A 472 -9.30 7.17 -13.15
CA GLY A 472 -8.96 7.91 -11.92
C GLY A 472 -7.68 8.72 -12.09
N VAL A 473 -7.07 9.11 -10.97
CA VAL A 473 -5.78 9.83 -10.97
C VAL A 473 -4.64 8.82 -10.84
N PRO A 474 -3.66 8.83 -11.78
CA PRO A 474 -2.49 7.96 -11.68
C PRO A 474 -1.57 8.38 -10.52
N THR A 475 -0.75 7.45 -10.05
CA THR A 475 0.18 7.70 -8.93
C THR A 475 1.41 8.51 -9.33
N SER A 476 1.75 8.53 -10.60
CA SER A 476 2.72 9.44 -11.22
C SER A 476 2.40 9.60 -12.70
N LEU A 477 3.13 10.46 -13.38
CA LEU A 477 3.10 10.58 -14.86
C LEU A 477 4.35 9.96 -15.50
N ILE A 478 5.24 9.40 -14.69
CA ILE A 478 6.48 8.75 -15.16
C ILE A 478 6.14 7.34 -15.66
N LYS A 479 6.55 7.06 -16.90
CA LYS A 479 6.30 5.80 -17.61
C LYS A 479 7.54 4.91 -17.59
N ASP A 480 7.34 3.63 -17.87
CA ASP A 480 8.41 2.64 -18.13
C ASP A 480 9.35 2.38 -16.93
N THR A 481 8.88 2.62 -15.70
CA THR A 481 9.67 2.37 -14.47
C THR A 481 9.55 0.94 -13.98
N LYS A 482 8.53 0.20 -14.37
CA LYS A 482 8.10 -1.10 -13.81
C LYS A 482 7.69 -1.03 -12.33
N GLN A 483 7.70 0.16 -11.72
CA GLN A 483 7.32 0.34 -10.32
C GLN A 483 5.80 0.41 -10.18
N GLN A 484 5.26 -0.25 -9.16
CA GLN A 484 3.81 -0.35 -8.96
C GLN A 484 3.16 0.98 -8.53
N TRP A 485 3.93 1.91 -7.95
CA TRP A 485 3.46 3.25 -7.55
C TRP A 485 3.78 4.32 -8.60
N ASP A 486 3.81 3.91 -9.89
CA ASP A 486 3.96 4.79 -11.04
C ASP A 486 2.86 4.55 -12.08
N PHE A 487 2.87 5.36 -13.14
CA PHE A 487 1.97 5.23 -14.27
C PHE A 487 2.06 3.81 -14.89
N PRO A 488 0.94 3.15 -15.25
CA PRO A 488 -0.44 3.67 -15.33
C PRO A 488 -1.30 3.40 -14.09
N ASN A 489 -0.70 3.02 -12.96
CA ASN A 489 -1.46 2.58 -11.79
C ASN A 489 -2.05 3.75 -11.01
N GLY A 490 -3.31 3.58 -10.59
CA GLY A 490 -3.99 4.37 -9.58
C GLY A 490 -4.35 3.48 -8.39
N TRP A 491 -4.28 4.05 -7.19
CA TRP A 491 -4.49 3.36 -5.94
C TRP A 491 -5.65 3.98 -5.17
N SER A 492 -6.43 3.15 -4.48
CA SER A 492 -7.57 3.63 -3.68
C SER A 492 -7.18 4.66 -2.63
N PRO A 493 -6.10 4.47 -1.85
CA PRO A 493 -5.64 5.48 -0.88
C PRO A 493 -5.36 6.84 -1.50
N THR A 494 -4.60 6.90 -2.59
CA THR A 494 -4.20 8.17 -3.20
C THR A 494 -5.36 8.90 -3.85
N ASN A 495 -6.25 8.18 -4.55
CA ASN A 495 -7.47 8.77 -5.11
C ASN A 495 -8.40 9.27 -4.00
N HIS A 496 -8.56 8.54 -2.90
CA HIS A 496 -9.35 8.96 -1.75
C HIS A 496 -8.80 10.24 -1.11
N MET A 497 -7.48 10.33 -0.88
CA MET A 497 -6.86 11.53 -0.30
C MET A 497 -7.06 12.77 -1.18
N ILE A 498 -6.98 12.63 -2.51
CA ILE A 498 -7.27 13.71 -3.46
C ILE A 498 -8.74 14.13 -3.33
N ILE A 499 -9.66 13.18 -3.40
CA ILE A 499 -11.11 13.44 -3.36
C ILE A 499 -11.49 14.10 -2.03
N GLU A 500 -11.07 13.54 -0.90
CA GLU A 500 -11.42 14.05 0.43
C GLU A 500 -10.75 15.39 0.74
N GLY A 501 -9.49 15.58 0.34
CA GLY A 501 -8.80 16.86 0.49
C GLY A 501 -9.51 18.00 -0.27
N MET A 502 -10.02 17.71 -1.46
CA MET A 502 -10.81 18.67 -2.24
C MET A 502 -12.23 18.85 -1.68
N ARG A 503 -12.87 17.77 -1.22
CA ARG A 503 -14.24 17.80 -0.65
C ARG A 503 -14.32 18.66 0.62
N LYS A 504 -13.29 18.61 1.47
CA LYS A 504 -13.20 19.40 2.72
C LYS A 504 -13.03 20.90 2.46
N SER A 505 -12.67 21.29 1.24
CA SER A 505 -12.55 22.70 0.88
C SER A 505 -13.89 23.44 1.03
N SER A 506 -13.84 24.71 1.44
CA SER A 506 -15.00 25.61 1.44
C SER A 506 -15.38 26.13 0.04
N ASN A 507 -14.59 25.82 -1.01
CA ASN A 507 -14.82 26.28 -2.37
C ASN A 507 -15.74 25.29 -3.12
N PRO A 508 -16.96 25.70 -3.56
CA PRO A 508 -17.91 24.82 -4.25
C PRO A 508 -17.37 24.25 -5.56
N VAL A 509 -16.51 24.99 -6.27
CA VAL A 509 -15.90 24.52 -7.54
C VAL A 509 -14.93 23.36 -7.27
N VAL A 510 -14.15 23.46 -6.18
CA VAL A 510 -13.24 22.40 -5.75
C VAL A 510 -14.01 21.18 -5.26
N GLN A 511 -15.11 21.40 -4.51
CA GLN A 511 -16.00 20.31 -4.07
C GLN A 511 -16.67 19.58 -5.26
N GLU A 512 -17.09 20.32 -6.28
CA GLU A 512 -17.66 19.72 -7.49
C GLU A 512 -16.62 18.88 -8.25
N GLN A 513 -15.37 19.34 -8.32
CA GLN A 513 -14.29 18.56 -8.91
C GLN A 513 -13.99 17.29 -8.10
N ALA A 514 -14.06 17.36 -6.75
CA ALA A 514 -13.95 16.19 -5.89
C ALA A 514 -15.02 15.14 -6.22
N TYR A 515 -16.28 15.56 -6.37
CA TYR A 515 -17.37 14.67 -6.76
C TYR A 515 -17.13 14.00 -8.13
N ARG A 516 -16.66 14.76 -9.12
CA ARG A 516 -16.35 14.21 -10.46
C ARG A 516 -15.27 13.13 -10.40
N LEU A 517 -14.23 13.34 -9.59
CA LEU A 517 -13.19 12.34 -9.36
C LEU A 517 -13.73 11.13 -8.59
N ALA A 518 -14.56 11.36 -7.56
CA ALA A 518 -15.22 10.27 -6.83
C ALA A 518 -16.07 9.40 -7.77
N LYS A 519 -16.90 10.02 -8.62
CA LYS A 519 -17.70 9.30 -9.62
C LYS A 519 -16.82 8.49 -10.56
N LYS A 520 -15.74 9.09 -11.09
CA LYS A 520 -14.80 8.43 -11.98
C LYS A 520 -14.16 7.20 -11.32
N TRP A 521 -13.64 7.34 -10.09
CA TRP A 521 -13.01 6.25 -9.35
C TRP A 521 -14.00 5.12 -9.03
N VAL A 522 -15.18 5.45 -8.53
CA VAL A 522 -16.24 4.49 -8.21
C VAL A 522 -16.68 3.72 -9.46
N LEU A 523 -16.97 4.40 -10.57
CA LEU A 523 -17.45 3.73 -11.78
C LEU A 523 -16.34 2.93 -12.48
N GLY A 524 -15.09 3.37 -12.42
CA GLY A 524 -13.94 2.60 -12.90
C GLY A 524 -13.80 1.27 -12.17
N ASN A 525 -13.81 1.31 -10.84
CA ASN A 525 -13.77 0.11 -9.99
C ASN A 525 -15.00 -0.79 -10.18
N PHE A 526 -16.19 -0.20 -10.32
CA PHE A 526 -17.44 -0.94 -10.55
C PHE A 526 -17.40 -1.75 -11.86
N LYS A 527 -16.90 -1.16 -12.94
CA LYS A 527 -16.73 -1.86 -14.23
C LYS A 527 -15.81 -3.07 -14.09
N VAL A 528 -14.63 -2.89 -13.47
CA VAL A 528 -13.70 -4.00 -13.22
C VAL A 528 -14.34 -5.09 -12.37
N PHE A 529 -15.10 -4.70 -11.33
CA PHE A 529 -15.81 -5.67 -10.49
C PHE A 529 -16.89 -6.43 -11.26
N GLN A 530 -17.63 -5.77 -12.16
CA GLN A 530 -18.63 -6.45 -12.99
C GLN A 530 -18.02 -7.50 -13.93
N GLU A 531 -16.83 -7.22 -14.46
CA GLU A 531 -16.13 -8.12 -15.38
C GLU A 531 -15.40 -9.26 -14.66
N THR A 532 -14.79 -8.99 -13.51
CA THR A 532 -13.90 -9.93 -12.82
C THR A 532 -14.51 -10.58 -11.58
N GLY A 533 -15.51 -9.95 -10.96
CA GLY A 533 -16.05 -10.33 -9.65
C GLY A 533 -15.13 -9.97 -8.47
N HIS A 534 -14.00 -9.29 -8.71
CA HIS A 534 -12.96 -9.02 -7.71
C HIS A 534 -12.74 -7.52 -7.47
N MET A 535 -12.29 -7.19 -6.25
CA MET A 535 -11.76 -5.88 -5.89
C MET A 535 -10.24 -5.98 -5.84
N TRP A 536 -9.55 -5.13 -6.58
CA TRP A 536 -8.11 -5.22 -6.74
C TRP A 536 -7.37 -4.21 -5.86
N GLU A 537 -6.15 -4.52 -5.51
CA GLU A 537 -5.21 -3.68 -4.76
C GLU A 537 -4.98 -2.33 -5.46
N LYS A 538 -4.80 -2.37 -6.78
CA LYS A 538 -4.54 -1.22 -7.67
C LYS A 538 -5.18 -1.43 -9.04
N TYR A 539 -5.36 -0.35 -9.79
CA TYR A 539 -6.05 -0.36 -11.07
C TYR A 539 -5.25 0.40 -12.14
N ASP A 540 -5.26 -0.08 -13.38
CA ASP A 540 -4.80 0.71 -14.52
C ASP A 540 -5.83 1.81 -14.80
N VAL A 541 -5.41 3.08 -14.68
CA VAL A 541 -6.31 4.23 -14.88
C VAL A 541 -6.26 4.81 -16.30
N ASN A 542 -5.34 4.33 -17.14
CA ASN A 542 -5.11 4.83 -18.49
C ASN A 542 -6.04 4.19 -19.52
N GLY A 543 -6.41 2.94 -19.33
CA GLY A 543 -7.20 2.18 -20.28
C GLY A 543 -8.66 2.60 -20.35
N THR A 544 -9.28 2.48 -21.53
CA THR A 544 -10.73 2.61 -21.71
C THR A 544 -11.47 1.34 -21.26
N ALA A 545 -10.80 0.19 -21.31
CA ALA A 545 -11.23 -1.05 -20.68
C ALA A 545 -10.63 -1.07 -19.26
N PRO A 546 -11.45 -0.99 -18.21
CA PRO A 546 -10.98 -1.05 -16.84
C PRO A 546 -10.32 -2.40 -16.55
N GLN A 547 -9.15 -2.38 -15.92
CA GLN A 547 -8.43 -3.60 -15.58
C GLN A 547 -7.62 -3.44 -14.31
N PRO A 548 -7.20 -4.56 -13.67
CA PRO A 548 -6.25 -4.52 -12.57
C PRO A 548 -4.96 -3.82 -12.97
N GLY A 549 -4.30 -3.19 -12.01
CA GLY A 549 -2.96 -2.61 -12.22
C GLY A 549 -1.87 -3.70 -12.34
N SER A 550 -0.65 -3.27 -12.64
CA SER A 550 0.49 -4.16 -12.86
C SER A 550 1.79 -3.60 -12.25
N GLY A 551 2.89 -4.34 -12.42
CA GLY A 551 4.22 -3.94 -11.92
C GLY A 551 4.42 -4.24 -10.44
N GLY A 552 5.65 -3.98 -9.96
CA GLY A 552 6.07 -4.27 -8.59
C GLY A 552 6.69 -5.64 -8.41
N GLU A 553 6.97 -6.00 -7.17
CA GLU A 553 7.71 -7.22 -6.79
C GLU A 553 6.82 -8.48 -6.72
N TYR A 554 5.49 -8.33 -6.81
CA TYR A 554 4.51 -9.42 -6.71
C TYR A 554 3.29 -9.15 -7.62
N LEU A 555 2.51 -10.18 -7.87
CA LEU A 555 1.26 -10.07 -8.64
C LEU A 555 0.22 -9.22 -7.88
N VAL A 556 -0.57 -8.44 -8.63
CA VAL A 556 -1.66 -7.66 -8.04
C VAL A 556 -2.61 -8.55 -7.24
N GLN A 557 -2.96 -8.11 -6.02
CA GLN A 557 -3.79 -8.87 -5.09
C GLN A 557 -5.27 -8.48 -5.23
N ASP A 558 -6.16 -9.44 -4.92
CA ASP A 558 -7.62 -9.27 -4.98
C ASP A 558 -8.28 -9.26 -3.59
N GLY A 559 -9.57 -8.96 -3.55
CA GLY A 559 -10.36 -8.87 -2.33
C GLY A 559 -9.94 -7.73 -1.39
N PHE A 560 -9.27 -6.71 -1.91
CA PHE A 560 -8.37 -5.84 -1.16
C PHE A 560 -9.11 -4.83 -0.25
N GLY A 561 -8.79 -4.88 1.05
CA GLY A 561 -9.51 -4.16 2.11
C GLY A 561 -9.59 -2.65 1.92
N TRP A 562 -8.50 -1.97 1.50
CA TRP A 562 -8.56 -0.52 1.28
C TRP A 562 -9.41 -0.14 0.06
N SER A 563 -9.43 -0.97 -1.00
CA SER A 563 -10.30 -0.70 -2.16
C SER A 563 -11.76 -0.84 -1.78
N ASN A 564 -12.12 -1.90 -1.03
CA ASN A 564 -13.46 -2.07 -0.46
C ASN A 564 -13.84 -0.86 0.41
N GLY A 565 -12.93 -0.44 1.28
CA GLY A 565 -13.16 0.65 2.23
C GLY A 565 -13.39 1.99 1.56
N VAL A 566 -12.54 2.35 0.60
CA VAL A 566 -12.67 3.61 -0.16
C VAL A 566 -13.97 3.67 -0.94
N ILE A 567 -14.33 2.59 -1.63
CA ILE A 567 -15.59 2.56 -2.40
C ILE A 567 -16.80 2.72 -1.48
N LEU A 568 -16.85 2.00 -0.36
CA LEU A 568 -17.95 2.11 0.60
C LEU A 568 -18.05 3.52 1.21
N ASP A 569 -16.90 4.13 1.53
CA ASP A 569 -16.87 5.51 2.06
C ASP A 569 -17.38 6.52 1.02
N LEU A 570 -16.92 6.45 -0.24
CA LEU A 570 -17.35 7.35 -1.31
C LEU A 570 -18.84 7.17 -1.66
N LEU A 571 -19.33 5.93 -1.71
CA LEU A 571 -20.75 5.64 -1.96
C LEU A 571 -21.65 6.17 -0.85
N THR A 572 -21.22 6.07 0.41
CA THR A 572 -22.00 6.63 1.53
C THR A 572 -21.88 8.14 1.65
N THR A 573 -20.73 8.72 1.30
CA THR A 573 -20.51 10.17 1.27
C THR A 573 -21.39 10.85 0.21
N TYR A 574 -21.50 10.25 -0.97
CA TYR A 574 -22.25 10.79 -2.10
C TYR A 574 -23.55 10.03 -2.38
N HIS A 575 -24.16 9.38 -1.38
CA HIS A 575 -25.29 8.47 -1.51
C HIS A 575 -26.51 9.04 -2.26
N GLU A 576 -26.71 10.36 -2.21
CA GLU A 576 -27.82 11.05 -2.91
C GLU A 576 -27.47 11.40 -4.37
N ARG A 577 -26.18 11.63 -4.68
CA ARG A 577 -25.72 12.12 -5.98
C ARG A 577 -25.14 11.03 -6.88
N MET A 578 -24.49 10.01 -6.27
CA MET A 578 -23.77 8.98 -7.03
C MET A 578 -24.76 8.10 -7.78
N ARG A 579 -24.75 8.18 -9.12
CA ARG A 579 -25.64 7.41 -10.01
C ARG A 579 -24.90 7.00 -11.26
N ILE A 580 -25.32 5.86 -11.80
CA ILE A 580 -24.93 5.37 -13.13
C ILE A 580 -25.85 6.04 -14.14
N GLU A 581 -25.27 6.80 -15.07
CA GLU A 581 -26.01 7.48 -16.14
C GLU A 581 -25.94 6.66 -17.45
N PRO A 582 -26.93 6.84 -18.37
CA PRO A 582 -26.83 6.25 -19.69
C PRO A 582 -25.51 6.64 -20.37
N GLY A 583 -24.70 5.66 -20.73
CA GLY A 583 -23.37 5.86 -21.32
C GLY A 583 -22.18 5.67 -20.37
N ASP A 584 -22.37 5.78 -19.06
CA ASP A 584 -21.28 5.56 -18.08
C ASP A 584 -20.68 4.14 -18.18
N LEU A 585 -21.48 3.15 -18.56
CA LEU A 585 -21.07 1.74 -18.70
C LEU A 585 -20.69 1.35 -20.14
N MET A 586 -20.83 2.26 -21.12
CA MET A 586 -20.44 2.00 -22.50
C MET A 586 -18.92 2.11 -22.66
N PRO A 587 -18.29 1.30 -23.53
CA PRO A 587 -16.90 1.52 -23.90
C PRO A 587 -16.76 2.90 -24.56
N ASN A 588 -15.73 3.66 -24.18
CA ASN A 588 -15.44 4.96 -24.81
C ASN A 588 -14.94 4.74 -26.23
N ASN A 589 -15.82 4.80 -27.23
CA ASN A 589 -15.49 4.71 -28.66
C ASN A 589 -14.78 5.96 -29.22
N ASN A 590 -14.46 6.98 -28.40
CA ASN A 590 -13.96 8.27 -28.86
C ASN A 590 -12.44 8.50 -28.65
N ALA A 591 -11.64 7.48 -28.38
CA ALA A 591 -10.19 7.66 -28.16
C ALA A 591 -9.33 7.61 -29.44
N SER A 592 -9.92 7.62 -30.66
CA SER A 592 -9.15 7.55 -31.92
C SER A 592 -9.28 8.77 -32.85
N ALA A 593 -9.68 9.93 -32.36
CA ALA A 593 -9.83 11.12 -33.21
C ALA A 593 -9.16 12.37 -32.60
N THR A 594 -7.83 12.36 -32.42
CA THR A 594 -7.02 13.60 -32.42
C THR A 594 -5.55 13.22 -32.62
N ASN A 595 -5.10 13.21 -33.88
CA ASN A 595 -3.83 13.74 -34.38
C ASN A 595 -3.59 13.25 -35.80
N ASN A 596 -4.07 14.02 -36.78
CA ASN A 596 -3.42 14.18 -38.07
C ASN A 596 -4.01 15.44 -38.75
N ASN A 597 -3.47 16.59 -38.43
CA ASN A 597 -3.50 17.74 -39.30
C ASN A 597 -2.11 17.89 -39.90
N GLY A 598 -1.94 17.36 -41.08
CA GLY A 598 -0.82 17.58 -41.96
C GLY A 598 -1.37 17.64 -43.38
N SER A 599 -1.47 18.86 -43.92
CA SER A 599 -1.91 19.19 -45.25
C SER A 599 -1.16 18.40 -46.32
N THR A 600 -1.88 17.91 -47.33
CA THR A 600 -1.54 18.14 -48.75
C THR A 600 -2.69 17.75 -49.68
N THR A 601 -2.93 18.61 -50.61
CA THR A 601 -3.82 18.61 -51.77
C THR A 601 -3.57 17.43 -52.75
N GLY A 602 -4.65 16.89 -53.37
CA GLY A 602 -4.53 16.08 -54.58
C GLY A 602 -5.75 15.20 -54.85
N SER A 603 -6.51 15.60 -55.84
CA SER A 603 -7.66 14.97 -56.47
C SER A 603 -7.41 13.56 -57.01
N ALA A 604 -8.38 12.67 -56.94
CA ALA A 604 -9.02 11.99 -58.07
C ALA A 604 -9.89 10.81 -57.60
N SER A 605 -11.06 10.75 -58.20
CA SER A 605 -12.06 9.69 -58.11
C SER A 605 -11.55 8.34 -58.55
N GLU A 606 -12.05 7.24 -57.89
CA GLU A 606 -12.55 6.07 -58.59
C GLU A 606 -13.35 5.16 -57.65
N ARG A 607 -14.53 4.78 -58.15
CA ARG A 607 -15.41 3.75 -57.55
C ARG A 607 -14.85 2.37 -57.88
N MET A 608 -14.93 1.41 -56.97
CA MET A 608 -15.37 0.05 -57.30
C MET A 608 -15.59 -0.89 -56.07
N HIS A 609 -16.80 -1.40 -56.05
CA HIS A 609 -17.31 -2.71 -55.68
C HIS A 609 -16.90 -3.42 -54.37
N SER A 610 -17.94 -3.60 -53.58
CA SER A 610 -18.15 -4.60 -52.53
C SER A 610 -17.81 -6.03 -52.98
N LYS A 611 -17.05 -6.76 -52.17
CA LYS A 611 -17.19 -8.23 -52.05
C LYS A 611 -17.16 -8.63 -50.58
N SER A 612 -18.26 -9.23 -50.20
CA SER A 612 -18.48 -9.95 -48.95
C SER A 612 -17.50 -11.10 -48.80
N ILE A 613 -16.86 -11.22 -47.65
CA ILE A 613 -16.18 -12.45 -47.22
C ILE A 613 -16.76 -12.85 -45.87
N THR A 614 -17.47 -13.96 -45.88
CA THR A 614 -18.03 -14.69 -44.74
C THR A 614 -16.91 -15.29 -43.88
N PRO A 615 -17.03 -15.36 -42.56
CA PRO A 615 -15.99 -15.92 -41.69
C PRO A 615 -16.04 -17.44 -41.63
N LEU A 616 -14.88 -18.08 -41.85
CA LEU A 616 -14.61 -19.47 -41.58
C LEU A 616 -13.92 -19.60 -40.21
N ILE A 617 -14.65 -19.95 -39.18
CA ILE A 617 -14.22 -20.66 -37.97
C ILE A 617 -15.47 -21.36 -37.45
N PRO A 618 -15.55 -22.71 -37.46
CA PRO A 618 -15.04 -23.52 -36.36
C PRO A 618 -14.63 -24.96 -36.77
N ILE A 619 -13.40 -25.37 -36.61
CA ILE A 619 -12.98 -26.82 -36.65
C ILE A 619 -11.69 -27.07 -35.81
N ILE A 620 -11.45 -26.41 -34.72
CA ILE A 620 -10.30 -26.71 -33.83
C ILE A 620 -10.71 -27.16 -32.42
N ILE A 621 -11.97 -27.12 -32.04
CA ILE A 621 -12.40 -27.49 -30.67
C ILE A 621 -12.75 -28.99 -30.53
N SER A 622 -12.84 -29.76 -31.60
CA SER A 622 -13.28 -31.16 -31.53
C SER A 622 -12.15 -32.19 -31.39
N ILE A 623 -10.88 -31.82 -31.44
CA ILE A 623 -9.75 -32.77 -31.34
C ILE A 623 -9.13 -32.83 -29.94
N LEU A 624 -9.35 -31.89 -29.07
CA LEU A 624 -8.82 -31.94 -27.69
C LEU A 624 -9.74 -32.66 -26.67
N TYR A 625 -10.96 -32.98 -27.02
CA TYR A 625 -11.91 -33.68 -26.10
C TYR A 625 -11.77 -35.20 -26.10
N THR A 626 -11.06 -35.79 -27.09
CA THR A 626 -10.91 -37.23 -27.20
C THR A 626 -9.60 -37.76 -26.60
N TYR A 627 -8.68 -36.91 -26.16
CA TYR A 627 -7.38 -37.31 -25.60
C TYR A 627 -7.30 -37.37 -24.08
N LEU A 628 -8.37 -36.96 -23.38
CA LEU A 628 -8.43 -36.91 -21.91
C LEU A 628 -9.32 -37.99 -21.25
N LEU A 629 -9.84 -38.95 -22.02
CA LEU A 629 -10.66 -40.05 -21.47
C LEU A 629 -10.02 -41.44 -21.57
N THR A 630 -8.73 -41.54 -21.91
CA THR A 630 -8.00 -42.82 -21.89
C THR A 630 -6.59 -42.63 -21.32
N ARG A 631 -6.54 -42.36 -20.02
CA ARG A 631 -5.44 -42.80 -19.13
C ARG A 631 -5.82 -42.55 -17.67
#